data_f55a9601c59628d223589c223cf23f31
#
_entry.id   f55a9601c59628d223589c223cf23f31
#
_cell.length_a   1.000
_cell.length_b   1.000
_cell.length_c   1.000
_cell.angle_alpha   90.00
_cell.angle_beta   90.00
_cell.angle_gamma   90.00
#
_symmetry.space_group_name_H-M   'P 1'
#
loop_
_entity.id
_entity.type
_entity.pdbx_description
1 polymer ?
#
loop_
_entity_poly.entity_id
_entity_poly.type
_entity_poly.pdbx_seq_one_letter_code
_entity_poly.pdbx_strand_id
1 'polypeptide(L)'
;DLDFLKAWYNPSLEEVQIGQEAVWGDAAAPTIGMAGITDCKMTPHIEAMQILDKRATTMPAYIAAFGRFWSEIDISGIVTYTQFQYFLNAMFTIDAATPFAYLAALAPAAPQSLNFMWGQSGLSYGVSGAICDRLVIKGDTNGPLTFDAHFTGKYPVALPRVALTPPTPLIVMGYQ
;
A
#
# COMPACT_ATOMS: atom_id res chain seq x y z
N ASP A 1 18.90 -19.02 11.26
CA ASP A 1 17.77 -19.79 11.82
C ASP A 1 16.49 -18.96 11.65
N LEU A 2 15.72 -19.27 10.59
CA LEU A 2 14.50 -18.52 10.23
C LEU A 2 13.33 -18.76 11.22
N ASP A 3 13.42 -19.81 12.02
CA ASP A 3 12.38 -20.14 13.00
C ASP A 3 12.43 -19.22 14.24
N PHE A 4 13.57 -18.64 14.54
CA PHE A 4 13.69 -17.62 15.58
C PHE A 4 12.90 -16.37 15.26
N LEU A 5 12.88 -15.93 13.99
CA LEU A 5 12.12 -14.76 13.57
C LEU A 5 10.60 -15.01 13.61
N LYS A 6 10.16 -16.24 13.35
CA LYS A 6 8.73 -16.60 13.42
C LYS A 6 8.18 -16.58 14.84
N ALA A 7 9.00 -16.87 15.84
CA ALA A 7 8.58 -16.86 17.25
C ALA A 7 8.20 -15.46 17.78
N TRP A 8 8.69 -14.40 17.13
CA TRP A 8 8.41 -13.00 17.51
C TRP A 8 7.36 -12.34 16.63
N TYR A 9 6.96 -12.99 15.53
CA TYR A 9 5.96 -12.48 14.63
C TYR A 9 4.55 -12.88 15.09
N ASN A 10 3.77 -11.90 15.50
CA ASN A 10 2.38 -12.10 15.88
C ASN A 10 1.49 -11.28 14.91
N PRO A 11 0.75 -11.95 14.00
CA PRO A 11 -0.09 -11.27 13.02
C PRO A 11 -1.13 -10.33 13.65
N SER A 12 -1.57 -10.61 14.87
CA SER A 12 -2.53 -9.74 15.58
C SER A 12 -1.93 -8.43 16.07
N LEU A 13 -0.62 -8.25 16.00
CA LEU A 13 0.09 -7.01 16.32
C LEU A 13 0.47 -6.20 15.08
N GLU A 14 0.10 -6.67 13.90
CA GLU A 14 0.29 -5.92 12.68
C GLU A 14 -0.61 -4.70 12.63
N GLU A 15 -0.06 -3.64 12.13
CA GLU A 15 -0.77 -2.39 11.91
C GLU A 15 -0.44 -1.88 10.52
N VAL A 16 -1.46 -1.40 9.85
CA VAL A 16 -1.34 -0.68 8.59
C VAL A 16 -1.51 0.80 8.87
N GLN A 17 -0.55 1.57 8.45
CA GLN A 17 -0.58 3.03 8.55
C GLN A 17 -0.48 3.62 7.15
N ILE A 18 -1.20 4.70 6.90
CA ILE A 18 -1.16 5.41 5.62
C ILE A 18 -0.95 6.90 5.82
N GLY A 19 -0.44 7.54 4.80
CA GLY A 19 -0.34 8.99 4.69
C GLY A 19 -0.54 9.43 3.25
N GLN A 20 -1.09 10.60 3.05
CA GLN A 20 -1.16 11.22 1.73
C GLN A 20 0.18 11.90 1.43
N GLU A 21 0.70 11.72 0.25
CA GLU A 21 1.91 12.38 -0.21
C GLU A 21 1.58 13.71 -0.90
N ALA A 22 2.28 14.76 -0.52
CA ALA A 22 2.18 16.04 -1.22
C ALA A 22 2.88 16.03 -2.58
N VAL A 23 3.94 15.25 -2.67
CA VAL A 23 4.74 15.02 -3.90
C VAL A 23 4.95 13.53 -4.04
N TRP A 24 4.77 13.01 -5.24
CA TRP A 24 4.90 11.59 -5.52
C TRP A 24 6.24 11.00 -5.04
N GLY A 25 6.13 9.99 -4.20
CA GLY A 25 7.27 9.24 -3.70
C GLY A 25 8.09 9.97 -2.64
N ASP A 26 7.55 11.03 -2.06
CA ASP A 26 8.12 11.64 -0.85
C ASP A 26 7.88 10.69 0.34
N ALA A 27 8.94 10.33 1.03
CA ALA A 27 8.88 9.41 2.16
C ALA A 27 8.36 10.13 3.43
N ALA A 28 7.22 10.82 3.31
CA ALA A 28 6.56 11.43 4.46
C ALA A 28 6.14 10.35 5.46
N ALA A 29 6.19 10.67 6.75
CA ALA A 29 5.70 9.74 7.77
C ALA A 29 4.19 9.51 7.60
N PRO A 30 3.67 8.29 7.81
CA PRO A 30 2.24 8.04 7.80
C PRO A 30 1.57 8.86 8.91
N THR A 31 0.36 9.31 8.64
CA THR A 31 -0.40 10.19 9.54
C THR A 31 -1.59 9.51 10.18
N ILE A 32 -2.01 8.35 9.67
CA ILE A 32 -3.22 7.67 10.09
C ILE A 32 -2.95 6.17 10.24
N GLY A 33 -3.31 5.63 11.41
CA GLY A 33 -3.42 4.19 11.62
C GLY A 33 -4.75 3.69 11.06
N MET A 34 -4.72 2.63 10.27
CA MET A 34 -5.93 2.05 9.67
C MET A 34 -6.62 1.10 10.63
N ALA A 35 -7.95 1.21 10.70
CA ALA A 35 -8.79 0.26 11.42
C ALA A 35 -9.67 -0.53 10.45
N GLY A 36 -10.03 -1.75 10.81
CA GLY A 36 -10.89 -2.61 9.98
C GLY A 36 -10.18 -3.28 8.82
N ILE A 37 -8.86 -3.24 8.77
CA ILE A 37 -8.08 -4.01 7.80
C ILE A 37 -8.07 -5.47 8.23
N THR A 38 -8.44 -6.35 7.31
CA THR A 38 -8.49 -7.80 7.54
C THR A 38 -7.27 -8.52 7.01
N ASP A 39 -6.68 -7.99 5.93
CA ASP A 39 -5.46 -8.52 5.35
C ASP A 39 -4.65 -7.41 4.67
N CYS A 40 -3.35 -7.50 4.77
CA CYS A 40 -2.42 -6.61 4.07
C CYS A 40 -1.18 -7.40 3.66
N LYS A 41 -0.92 -7.45 2.38
CA LYS A 41 0.23 -8.13 1.81
C LYS A 41 1.06 -7.17 0.98
N MET A 42 2.33 -7.09 1.28
CA MET A 42 3.31 -6.30 0.53
C MET A 42 4.30 -7.23 -0.14
N THR A 43 4.36 -7.19 -1.46
CA THR A 43 5.22 -8.05 -2.27
C THR A 43 6.28 -7.21 -2.98
N PRO A 44 7.55 -7.29 -2.57
CA PRO A 44 8.63 -6.61 -3.26
C PRO A 44 9.00 -7.35 -4.56
N HIS A 45 9.26 -6.60 -5.60
CA HIS A 45 9.71 -7.09 -6.90
C HIS A 45 11.07 -6.50 -7.25
N ILE A 46 11.95 -7.37 -7.74
CA ILE A 46 13.28 -7.01 -8.23
C ILE A 46 13.43 -7.64 -9.61
N GLU A 47 13.61 -6.80 -10.61
CA GLU A 47 13.94 -7.27 -11.95
C GLU A 47 15.46 -7.43 -12.04
N ALA A 48 15.92 -8.66 -12.30
CA ALA A 48 17.32 -8.96 -12.53
C ALA A 48 17.52 -9.34 -13.98
N MET A 49 18.44 -8.65 -14.65
CA MET A 49 18.86 -8.98 -16.02
C MET A 49 20.23 -9.64 -16.00
N GLN A 50 20.34 -10.76 -16.69
CA GLN A 50 21.62 -11.37 -16.96
C GLN A 50 22.08 -10.98 -18.37
N ILE A 51 23.19 -10.28 -18.44
CA ILE A 51 23.79 -9.87 -19.72
C ILE A 51 24.95 -10.80 -20.03
N LEU A 52 24.85 -11.50 -21.14
CA LEU A 52 25.93 -12.34 -21.63
C LEU A 52 27.06 -11.43 -22.12
N ASP A 53 28.19 -11.46 -21.42
CA ASP A 53 29.42 -10.75 -21.81
C ASP A 53 30.33 -11.69 -22.61
N LYS A 54 30.55 -11.36 -23.86
CA LYS A 54 31.47 -12.08 -24.74
C LYS A 54 32.90 -11.58 -24.50
N ARG A 55 33.54 -12.18 -23.50
CA ARG A 55 34.98 -12.04 -23.29
C ARG A 55 35.66 -13.18 -24.03
N ALA A 56 36.81 -12.95 -24.63
CA ALA A 56 37.58 -13.96 -25.37
C ALA A 56 38.05 -15.13 -24.46
N THR A 57 37.13 -15.75 -23.78
CA THR A 57 37.31 -16.89 -22.87
C THR A 57 36.39 -18.01 -23.29
N THR A 58 36.76 -19.25 -22.99
CA THR A 58 35.96 -20.45 -23.28
C THR A 58 34.72 -20.58 -22.41
N MET A 59 34.61 -19.79 -21.33
CA MET A 59 33.40 -19.75 -20.46
C MET A 59 32.67 -18.42 -20.67
N PRO A 60 31.37 -18.44 -20.95
CA PRO A 60 30.59 -17.23 -21.00
C PRO A 60 30.53 -16.60 -19.59
N ALA A 61 30.89 -15.31 -19.52
CA ALA A 61 30.72 -14.53 -18.31
C ALA A 61 29.34 -13.84 -18.36
N TYR A 62 28.60 -13.91 -17.24
CA TYR A 62 27.35 -13.19 -17.10
C TYR A 62 27.55 -12.01 -16.16
N ILE A 63 27.10 -10.85 -16.60
CA ILE A 63 27.00 -9.67 -15.75
C ILE A 63 25.56 -9.61 -15.26
N ALA A 64 25.38 -9.69 -13.95
CA ALA A 64 24.08 -9.44 -13.35
C ALA A 64 23.88 -7.92 -13.23
N ALA A 65 22.86 -7.40 -13.88
CA ALA A 65 22.42 -6.03 -13.73
C ALA A 65 21.05 -6.04 -13.06
N PHE A 66 20.85 -5.20 -12.04
CA PHE A 66 19.55 -4.99 -11.46
C PHE A 66 18.81 -3.94 -12.30
N GLY A 67 17.60 -4.28 -12.70
CA GLY A 67 16.71 -3.41 -13.43
C GLY A 67 15.81 -2.61 -12.50
N ARG A 68 14.51 -2.78 -12.64
CA ARG A 68 13.49 -2.04 -11.92
C ARG A 68 13.22 -2.66 -10.54
N PHE A 69 12.97 -1.78 -9.56
CA PHE A 69 12.55 -2.14 -8.21
C PHE A 69 11.19 -1.52 -7.93
N TRP A 70 10.22 -2.32 -7.52
CA TRP A 70 8.89 -1.85 -7.12
C TRP A 70 8.27 -2.80 -6.09
N SER A 71 7.12 -2.42 -5.55
CA SER A 71 6.32 -3.30 -4.72
C SER A 71 4.85 -3.23 -5.11
N GLU A 72 4.17 -4.33 -4.88
CA GLU A 72 2.72 -4.44 -4.95
C GLU A 72 2.16 -4.58 -3.54
N ILE A 73 1.05 -3.90 -3.27
CA ILE A 73 0.39 -3.92 -1.97
C ILE A 73 -1.06 -4.33 -2.22
N ASP A 74 -1.43 -5.50 -1.73
CA ASP A 74 -2.80 -5.95 -1.66
C ASP A 74 -3.34 -5.70 -0.26
N ILE A 75 -4.44 -4.99 -0.16
CA ILE A 75 -5.07 -4.65 1.11
C ILE A 75 -6.56 -4.89 1.04
N SER A 76 -7.09 -5.57 2.03
CA SER A 76 -8.53 -5.82 2.16
C SER A 76 -9.03 -5.49 3.55
N GLY A 77 -10.30 -5.14 3.64
CA GLY A 77 -10.87 -4.77 4.91
C GLY A 77 -12.35 -4.37 4.84
N ILE A 78 -12.81 -3.83 5.95
CA ILE A 78 -14.15 -3.30 6.11
C ILE A 78 -14.13 -1.81 5.76
N VAL A 79 -15.11 -1.35 4.99
CA VAL A 79 -15.26 0.06 4.65
C VAL A 79 -15.63 0.85 5.90
N THR A 80 -14.80 1.84 6.23
CA THR A 80 -15.06 2.78 7.33
C THR A 80 -15.22 4.20 6.80
N TYR A 81 -16.15 4.97 7.37
CA TYR A 81 -16.47 6.32 6.88
C TYR A 81 -15.27 7.27 6.84
N THR A 82 -14.43 7.19 7.87
CA THR A 82 -13.34 8.17 8.05
C THR A 82 -12.07 7.82 7.28
N GLN A 83 -11.89 6.56 6.92
CA GLN A 83 -10.61 6.09 6.35
C GLN A 83 -10.73 5.74 4.87
N PHE A 84 -11.92 5.30 4.44
CA PHE A 84 -12.12 4.89 3.05
C PHE A 84 -11.91 6.03 2.04
N GLN A 85 -12.12 7.27 2.46
CA GLN A 85 -11.86 8.44 1.63
C GLN A 85 -10.41 8.50 1.12
N TYR A 86 -9.42 7.98 1.85
CA TYR A 86 -8.04 7.96 1.39
C TYR A 86 -7.85 7.09 0.16
N PHE A 87 -8.53 5.95 0.12
CA PHE A 87 -8.52 5.06 -1.05
C PHE A 87 -9.25 5.69 -2.24
N LEU A 88 -10.36 6.37 -1.98
CA LEU A 88 -11.08 7.11 -3.03
C LEU A 88 -10.23 8.26 -3.58
N ASN A 89 -9.54 9.01 -2.71
CA ASN A 89 -8.65 10.09 -3.12
C ASN A 89 -7.45 9.59 -3.94
N ALA A 90 -6.98 8.38 -3.67
CA ALA A 90 -5.90 7.78 -4.43
C ALA A 90 -6.33 7.32 -5.83
N MET A 91 -7.63 7.11 -6.06
CA MET A 91 -8.19 6.62 -7.32
C MET A 91 -8.89 7.71 -8.13
N PHE A 92 -9.50 8.68 -7.45
CA PHE A 92 -10.30 9.73 -8.06
C PHE A 92 -9.76 11.11 -7.70
N THR A 93 -9.97 12.08 -8.60
CA THR A 93 -9.71 13.47 -8.27
C THR A 93 -10.86 14.02 -7.40
N ILE A 94 -10.50 14.73 -6.33
CA ILE A 94 -11.48 15.40 -5.47
C ILE A 94 -11.80 16.74 -6.08
N ASP A 95 -13.10 17.09 -6.16
CA ASP A 95 -13.51 18.46 -6.41
C ASP A 95 -13.26 19.31 -5.14
N ALA A 96 -12.35 20.27 -5.25
CA ALA A 96 -12.04 21.17 -4.14
C ALA A 96 -13.22 22.07 -3.73
N ALA A 97 -14.17 22.30 -4.64
CA ALA A 97 -15.34 23.12 -4.39
C ALA A 97 -16.49 22.37 -3.70
N THR A 98 -16.52 21.05 -3.86
CA THR A 98 -17.57 20.18 -3.29
C THR A 98 -16.93 19.03 -2.54
N PRO A 99 -16.69 19.15 -1.23
CA PRO A 99 -16.13 18.08 -0.42
C PRO A 99 -16.95 16.80 -0.62
N PHE A 100 -16.25 15.67 -0.85
CA PHE A 100 -16.82 14.35 -1.16
C PHE A 100 -17.43 14.18 -2.58
N ALA A 101 -17.29 15.15 -3.49
CA ALA A 101 -17.58 14.92 -4.90
C ALA A 101 -16.33 14.35 -5.58
N TYR A 102 -16.39 13.09 -5.97
CA TYR A 102 -15.32 12.43 -6.72
C TYR A 102 -15.61 12.55 -8.21
N LEU A 103 -14.77 13.30 -8.90
CA LEU A 103 -14.84 13.39 -10.35
C LEU A 103 -14.07 12.23 -10.95
N ALA A 104 -14.71 11.45 -11.81
CA ALA A 104 -13.97 10.58 -12.72
C ALA A 104 -13.03 11.50 -13.51
N ALA A 105 -11.73 11.27 -13.39
CA ALA A 105 -10.70 12.16 -13.90
C ALA A 105 -10.81 12.30 -15.43
N LEU A 106 -11.54 13.28 -15.89
CA LEU A 106 -11.52 13.75 -17.27
C LEU A 106 -10.34 14.70 -17.54
N ALA A 107 -9.69 15.19 -16.49
CA ALA A 107 -8.47 15.97 -16.58
C ALA A 107 -7.29 15.11 -16.03
N PRO A 108 -6.09 15.26 -16.58
CA PRO A 108 -4.89 14.53 -16.12
C PRO A 108 -4.36 15.13 -14.81
N ALA A 109 -5.20 15.21 -13.79
CA ALA A 109 -4.70 15.37 -12.44
C ALA A 109 -4.02 14.05 -12.07
N ALA A 110 -2.75 14.12 -11.71
CA ALA A 110 -2.04 12.93 -11.25
C ALA A 110 -2.80 12.33 -10.06
N PRO A 111 -3.06 11.01 -10.05
CA PRO A 111 -3.68 10.37 -8.90
C PRO A 111 -2.83 10.65 -7.66
N GLN A 112 -3.49 10.88 -6.54
CA GLN A 112 -2.79 11.14 -5.29
C GLN A 112 -2.10 9.87 -4.83
N SER A 113 -0.79 9.92 -4.67
CA SER A 113 -0.04 8.80 -4.12
C SER A 113 -0.19 8.73 -2.60
N LEU A 114 -0.08 7.51 -2.11
CA LEU A 114 -0.11 7.21 -0.68
C LEU A 114 1.24 6.67 -0.23
N ASN A 115 1.54 6.94 1.02
CA ASN A 115 2.61 6.27 1.74
C ASN A 115 1.97 5.20 2.62
N PHE A 116 2.45 3.96 2.50
CA PHE A 116 2.03 2.83 3.31
C PHE A 116 3.14 2.45 4.28
N MET A 117 2.77 2.16 5.50
CA MET A 117 3.61 1.46 6.45
C MET A 117 2.86 0.26 6.99
N TRP A 118 3.48 -0.91 6.92
CA TRP A 118 2.92 -2.17 7.36
C TRP A 118 3.92 -2.92 8.23
N GLY A 119 3.45 -3.51 9.30
CA GLY A 119 4.24 -4.36 10.19
C GLY A 119 3.88 -4.20 11.65
N GLN A 120 4.73 -4.72 12.49
CA GLN A 120 4.61 -4.63 13.94
C GLN A 120 5.73 -3.79 14.55
N SER A 121 5.60 -3.45 15.82
CA SER A 121 6.64 -2.71 16.55
C SER A 121 8.00 -3.44 16.45
N GLY A 122 8.98 -2.76 15.89
CA GLY A 122 10.35 -3.28 15.71
C GLY A 122 10.61 -3.96 14.35
N LEU A 123 9.58 -4.30 13.57
CA LEU A 123 9.72 -4.85 12.23
C LEU A 123 8.61 -4.29 11.35
N SER A 124 8.86 -3.16 10.71
CA SER A 124 7.93 -2.53 9.79
C SER A 124 8.61 -2.08 8.52
N TYR A 125 7.84 -2.06 7.44
CA TYR A 125 8.29 -1.66 6.11
C TYR A 125 7.40 -0.53 5.61
N GLY A 126 8.05 0.49 5.04
CA GLY A 126 7.38 1.61 4.40
C GLY A 126 7.51 1.55 2.89
N VAL A 127 6.42 1.84 2.19
CA VAL A 127 6.38 2.03 0.74
C VAL A 127 5.87 3.42 0.45
N SER A 128 6.64 4.21 -0.28
CA SER A 128 6.24 5.52 -0.77
C SER A 128 5.85 5.47 -2.24
N GLY A 129 5.11 6.47 -2.68
CA GLY A 129 4.67 6.60 -4.07
C GLY A 129 3.67 5.53 -4.51
N ALA A 130 2.89 5.00 -3.58
CA ALA A 130 1.90 3.98 -3.90
C ALA A 130 0.69 4.59 -4.62
N ILE A 131 0.42 4.09 -5.82
CA ILE A 131 -0.70 4.49 -6.67
C ILE A 131 -1.71 3.36 -6.70
N CYS A 132 -2.99 3.70 -6.49
CA CYS A 132 -4.08 2.75 -6.59
C CYS A 132 -4.38 2.45 -8.06
N ASP A 133 -4.32 1.18 -8.43
CA ASP A 133 -4.67 0.72 -9.78
C ASP A 133 -5.97 -0.08 -9.80
N ARG A 134 -6.39 -0.62 -8.67
CA ARG A 134 -7.65 -1.35 -8.55
C ARG A 134 -8.27 -1.15 -7.17
N LEU A 135 -9.55 -0.81 -7.15
CA LEU A 135 -10.37 -0.73 -5.95
C LEU A 135 -11.71 -1.42 -6.21
N VAL A 136 -12.00 -2.44 -5.45
CA VAL A 136 -13.25 -3.20 -5.54
C VAL A 136 -14.00 -3.08 -4.22
N ILE A 137 -15.26 -2.65 -4.27
CA ILE A 137 -16.14 -2.56 -3.12
C ILE A 137 -17.17 -3.67 -3.25
N LYS A 138 -17.34 -4.44 -2.19
CA LYS A 138 -18.30 -5.54 -2.11
C LYS A 138 -19.28 -5.25 -0.98
N GLY A 139 -20.57 -5.39 -1.26
CA GLY A 139 -21.63 -5.22 -0.28
C GLY A 139 -22.48 -6.47 -0.19
N ASP A 140 -22.87 -6.82 1.03
CA ASP A 140 -23.92 -7.79 1.30
C ASP A 140 -25.06 -7.06 2.00
N THR A 141 -26.30 -7.49 1.74
CA THR A 141 -27.51 -6.85 2.26
C THR A 141 -27.60 -6.86 3.79
N ASN A 142 -26.93 -7.80 4.45
CA ASN A 142 -26.97 -7.98 5.90
C ASN A 142 -25.60 -7.85 6.59
N GLY A 143 -24.59 -7.37 5.86
CA GLY A 143 -23.22 -7.30 6.36
C GLY A 143 -22.54 -5.95 6.17
N PRO A 144 -21.35 -5.77 6.72
CA PRO A 144 -20.56 -4.58 6.44
C PRO A 144 -20.11 -4.57 4.98
N LEU A 145 -19.95 -3.38 4.42
CA LEU A 145 -19.26 -3.22 3.15
C LEU A 145 -17.78 -3.58 3.32
N THR A 146 -17.25 -4.35 2.40
CA THR A 146 -15.84 -4.71 2.34
C THR A 146 -15.19 -4.13 1.11
N PHE A 147 -13.87 -3.98 1.15
CA PHE A 147 -13.10 -3.53 0.01
C PHE A 147 -11.87 -4.39 -0.20
N ASP A 148 -11.45 -4.47 -1.46
CA ASP A 148 -10.16 -5.00 -1.90
C ASP A 148 -9.48 -3.92 -2.74
N ALA A 149 -8.29 -3.50 -2.36
CA ALA A 149 -7.54 -2.49 -3.08
C ALA A 149 -6.14 -3.02 -3.42
N HIS A 150 -5.66 -2.68 -4.60
CA HIS A 150 -4.32 -3.00 -5.07
C HIS A 150 -3.57 -1.72 -5.40
N PHE A 151 -2.32 -1.65 -4.95
CA PHE A 151 -1.44 -0.51 -5.16
C PHE A 151 -0.09 -0.96 -5.69
N THR A 152 0.49 -0.12 -6.54
CA THR A 152 1.87 -0.26 -6.98
C THR A 152 2.68 0.91 -6.47
N GLY A 153 3.80 0.65 -5.81
CA GLY A 153 4.64 1.67 -5.20
C GLY A 153 6.14 1.41 -5.36
N LYS A 154 6.94 2.27 -4.75
CA LYS A 154 8.40 2.10 -4.71
C LYS A 154 8.77 0.84 -3.93
N TYR A 155 10.03 0.45 -4.02
CA TYR A 155 10.56 -0.68 -3.25
C TYR A 155 10.46 -0.41 -1.75
N PRO A 156 10.05 -1.42 -0.94
CA PRO A 156 9.85 -1.23 0.49
C PRO A 156 11.17 -0.97 1.22
N VAL A 157 11.11 -0.07 2.19
CA VAL A 157 12.25 0.26 3.05
C VAL A 157 11.88 -0.06 4.49
N ALA A 158 12.79 -0.70 5.23
CA ALA A 158 12.60 -0.92 6.65
C ALA A 158 12.64 0.42 7.40
N LEU A 159 11.54 0.76 8.06
CA LEU A 159 11.37 2.02 8.80
C LEU A 159 10.74 1.73 10.16
N PRO A 160 11.10 2.50 11.20
CA PRO A 160 10.42 2.38 12.48
C PRO A 160 8.97 2.85 12.36
N ARG A 161 8.06 2.09 12.97
CA ARG A 161 6.63 2.44 13.00
C ARG A 161 6.40 3.75 13.77
N VAL A 162 5.52 4.59 13.24
CA VAL A 162 5.04 5.77 13.95
C VAL A 162 4.01 5.33 15.00
N ALA A 163 4.09 5.88 16.20
CA ALA A 163 3.08 5.62 17.25
C ALA A 163 1.80 6.39 16.92
N LEU A 164 0.87 5.75 16.24
CA LEU A 164 -0.46 6.28 15.90
C LEU A 164 -1.52 5.48 16.63
N THR A 165 -2.59 6.15 17.03
CA THR A 165 -3.78 5.49 17.57
C THR A 165 -4.80 5.35 16.44
N PRO A 166 -5.16 4.13 16.03
CA PRO A 166 -6.21 3.95 15.03
C PRO A 166 -7.52 4.57 15.54
N PRO A 167 -8.26 5.29 14.71
CA PRO A 167 -9.55 5.85 15.09
C PRO A 167 -10.56 4.71 15.32
N THR A 168 -11.57 4.98 16.14
CA THR A 168 -12.70 4.06 16.30
C THR A 168 -13.41 3.89 14.95
N PRO A 169 -13.51 2.67 14.41
CA PRO A 169 -14.09 2.45 13.09
C PRO A 169 -15.60 2.71 13.10
N LEU A 170 -16.05 3.63 12.24
CA LEU A 170 -17.46 3.79 11.90
C LEU A 170 -17.75 2.94 10.67
N ILE A 171 -18.27 1.75 10.89
CA ILE A 171 -18.49 0.74 9.84
C ILE A 171 -19.65 1.14 8.95
N VAL A 172 -19.48 1.00 7.64
CA VAL A 172 -20.56 1.19 6.66
C VAL A 172 -21.25 -0.15 6.46
N MET A 173 -22.55 -0.17 6.74
CA MET A 173 -23.41 -1.35 6.56
C MET A 173 -24.13 -1.29 5.23
N GLY A 174 -24.26 -2.45 4.55
CA GLY A 174 -25.18 -2.60 3.45
C GLY A 174 -26.61 -2.68 3.97
N TYR A 175 -27.46 -1.76 3.57
CA TYR A 175 -28.90 -1.80 3.84
C TYR A 175 -29.66 -2.21 2.58
N GLN A 176 -30.77 -2.90 2.80
CA GLN A 176 -31.78 -3.15 1.77
C GLN A 176 -32.53 -1.87 1.44
#